data_7827393b594c47ebb270c1c6bb3dcf57
#
_entry.id   7827393b594c47ebb270c1c6bb3dcf57
#
_cell.length_a   1.000
_cell.length_b   1.000
_cell.length_c   1.000
_cell.angle_alpha   90.00
_cell.angle_beta   90.00
_cell.angle_gamma   90.00
#
_symmetry.space_group_name_H-M   'P 1'
#
loop_
_entity.id
_entity.type
_entity.pdbx_description
1 polymer ?
#
loop_
_entity_poly.entity_id
_entity_poly.type
_entity_poly.pdbx_seq_one_letter_code
_entity_poly.pdbx_strand_id
1 'polypeptide(L)'
;NDAKILVDGFVEQVPEIVATTIQVQNVGASDYKFTAEGLQANDPTLTLVRGKTYEFDLTAEGHPFWIKTTQLTGSSGQYNEGITNNGLSSGTLTFTVPADAPSILYYVCQIHGNMTGRINIVDSNENGTIINNTNSSDTSSSTPTYGGYALDLDIQYSFEQEIIPSSGYE
;
A
#
# COMPACT_ATOMS: atom_id res chain seq x y z
N ASN A 1 15.95 11.65 20.55
CA ASN A 1 16.94 12.51 19.85
C ASN A 1 16.79 12.28 18.36
N ASP A 2 15.92 13.08 17.75
CA ASP A 2 15.66 13.05 16.33
C ASP A 2 16.90 13.60 15.60
N ALA A 3 17.56 12.73 14.83
CA ALA A 3 18.64 13.16 13.96
C ALA A 3 18.05 13.91 12.77
N LYS A 4 18.10 15.25 12.82
CA LYS A 4 17.81 16.11 11.67
C LYS A 4 19.02 16.15 10.75
N ILE A 5 18.91 15.60 9.57
CA ILE A 5 19.88 15.80 8.51
C ILE A 5 19.42 17.02 7.73
N LEU A 6 20.13 18.16 7.88
CA LEU A 6 19.94 19.35 7.09
C LEU A 6 20.79 19.24 5.82
N VAL A 7 20.15 19.09 4.68
CA VAL A 7 20.79 19.30 3.38
C VAL A 7 20.06 20.44 2.70
N ASP A 8 20.77 21.56 2.49
CA ASP A 8 20.31 22.77 1.79
C ASP A 8 18.97 23.39 2.27
N GLY A 9 18.75 23.46 3.60
CA GLY A 9 17.58 24.13 4.15
C GLY A 9 16.25 23.37 3.99
N PHE A 10 16.25 22.20 3.40
CA PHE A 10 15.10 21.28 3.38
C PHE A 10 15.14 20.41 4.61
N VAL A 11 14.11 20.48 5.43
CA VAL A 11 13.86 19.49 6.48
C VAL A 11 13.17 18.31 5.80
N GLU A 12 13.93 17.27 5.50
CA GLU A 12 13.36 16.00 5.07
C GLU A 12 12.56 15.43 6.24
N GLN A 13 11.25 15.54 6.17
CA GLN A 13 10.36 14.87 7.09
C GLN A 13 10.30 13.41 6.65
N VAL A 14 11.06 12.54 7.32
CA VAL A 14 10.86 11.09 7.21
C VAL A 14 9.42 10.83 7.65
N PRO A 15 8.55 10.37 6.77
CA PRO A 15 7.17 10.09 7.16
C PRO A 15 7.17 9.05 8.27
N GLU A 16 6.55 9.40 9.40
CA GLU A 16 6.29 8.44 10.46
C GLU A 16 5.47 7.29 9.89
N ILE A 17 5.94 6.06 10.05
CA ILE A 17 5.22 4.87 9.61
C ILE A 17 4.08 4.68 10.61
N VAL A 18 2.92 5.21 10.30
CA VAL A 18 1.72 5.06 11.09
C VAL A 18 0.98 3.82 10.63
N ALA A 19 0.58 2.98 11.58
CA ALA A 19 -0.29 1.84 11.30
C ALA A 19 -1.61 2.34 10.73
N THR A 20 -2.03 1.78 9.61
CA THR A 20 -3.32 2.11 9.00
C THR A 20 -4.37 1.13 9.48
N THR A 21 -5.37 1.62 10.21
CA THR A 21 -6.48 0.79 10.68
C THR A 21 -7.55 0.67 9.62
N ILE A 22 -7.95 -0.56 9.31
CA ILE A 22 -8.96 -0.93 8.33
C ILE A 22 -10.05 -1.72 9.07
N GLN A 23 -11.26 -1.20 9.11
CA GLN A 23 -12.41 -1.90 9.67
C GLN A 23 -12.88 -2.96 8.69
N VAL A 24 -13.12 -4.20 9.17
CA VAL A 24 -13.60 -5.31 8.36
C VAL A 24 -14.81 -5.95 9.03
N GLN A 25 -15.93 -5.95 8.34
CA GLN A 25 -17.19 -6.52 8.79
C GLN A 25 -17.70 -7.54 7.76
N ASN A 26 -18.46 -8.52 8.19
CA ASN A 26 -19.16 -9.39 7.23
C ASN A 26 -20.48 -8.76 6.76
N VAL A 27 -20.82 -9.00 5.50
CA VAL A 27 -22.15 -8.71 4.93
C VAL A 27 -22.84 -10.04 4.66
N GLY A 28 -23.53 -10.54 5.67
CA GLY A 28 -24.04 -11.91 5.65
C GLY A 28 -22.90 -12.91 5.45
N ALA A 29 -23.09 -13.87 4.58
CA ALA A 29 -22.10 -14.89 4.17
C ALA A 29 -21.59 -14.65 2.74
N SER A 30 -21.77 -13.43 2.20
CA SER A 30 -21.43 -13.11 0.82
C SER A 30 -20.12 -12.34 0.69
N ASP A 31 -19.89 -11.35 1.57
CA ASP A 31 -18.79 -10.41 1.40
C ASP A 31 -18.16 -9.99 2.72
N TYR A 32 -16.91 -9.54 2.67
CA TYR A 32 -16.33 -8.66 3.67
C TYR A 32 -16.46 -7.20 3.23
N LYS A 33 -17.03 -6.36 4.10
CA LYS A 33 -17.06 -4.91 3.91
C LYS A 33 -15.85 -4.28 4.59
N PHE A 34 -15.07 -3.55 3.82
CA PHE A 34 -13.91 -2.79 4.29
C PHE A 34 -14.26 -1.31 4.41
N THR A 35 -13.81 -0.70 5.51
CA THR A 35 -13.96 0.74 5.73
C THR A 35 -12.67 1.29 6.32
N ALA A 36 -12.06 2.26 5.62
CA ALA A 36 -10.92 3.05 6.04
C ALA A 36 -11.00 4.42 5.38
N GLU A 37 -10.06 5.31 5.66
CA GLU A 37 -9.99 6.60 4.98
C GLU A 37 -9.88 6.38 3.45
N GLY A 38 -10.84 6.94 2.71
CA GLY A 38 -10.91 6.80 1.25
C GLY A 38 -11.35 5.42 0.74
N LEU A 39 -11.67 4.46 1.63
CA LEU A 39 -12.10 3.12 1.26
C LEU A 39 -13.42 2.77 1.94
N GLN A 40 -14.45 2.45 1.14
CA GLN A 40 -15.66 1.79 1.59
C GLN A 40 -16.17 0.88 0.49
N ALA A 41 -15.90 -0.41 0.57
CA ALA A 41 -16.24 -1.38 -0.48
C ALA A 41 -16.42 -2.80 0.08
N ASN A 42 -17.16 -3.62 -0.66
CA ASN A 42 -17.28 -5.05 -0.42
C ASN A 42 -16.22 -5.79 -1.26
N ASP A 43 -15.50 -6.69 -0.62
CA ASP A 43 -14.43 -7.51 -1.19
C ASP A 43 -13.48 -6.75 -2.16
N PRO A 44 -12.95 -5.55 -1.74
CA PRO A 44 -12.09 -4.77 -2.61
C PRO A 44 -10.73 -5.45 -2.84
N THR A 45 -10.08 -5.12 -3.95
CA THR A 45 -8.65 -5.34 -4.07
C THR A 45 -7.91 -4.32 -3.18
N LEU A 46 -7.09 -4.82 -2.27
CA LEU A 46 -6.26 -3.98 -1.40
C LEU A 46 -4.88 -3.77 -2.04
N THR A 47 -4.27 -2.62 -1.74
CA THR A 47 -2.85 -2.36 -2.05
C THR A 47 -2.13 -2.03 -0.74
N LEU A 48 -1.18 -2.88 -0.36
CA LEU A 48 -0.38 -2.72 0.84
C LEU A 48 1.09 -2.52 0.47
N VAL A 49 1.79 -1.71 1.27
CA VAL A 49 3.17 -1.30 0.99
C VAL A 49 4.14 -2.05 1.88
N ARG A 50 5.23 -2.58 1.31
CA ARG A 50 6.30 -3.23 2.09
C ARG A 50 6.87 -2.31 3.15
N GLY A 51 7.16 -2.88 4.31
CA GLY A 51 7.67 -2.15 5.48
C GLY A 51 6.62 -1.40 6.29
N LYS A 52 5.37 -1.29 5.80
CA LYS A 52 4.28 -0.67 6.55
C LYS A 52 3.51 -1.69 7.38
N THR A 53 2.88 -1.20 8.45
CA THR A 53 2.00 -1.99 9.31
C THR A 53 0.55 -1.59 9.09
N TYR A 54 -0.31 -2.59 8.97
CA TYR A 54 -1.75 -2.46 8.80
C TYR A 54 -2.46 -3.23 9.90
N GLU A 55 -3.51 -2.64 10.46
CA GLU A 55 -4.38 -3.25 11.44
C GLU A 55 -5.75 -3.49 10.82
N PHE A 56 -6.16 -4.75 10.76
CA PHE A 56 -7.51 -5.13 10.36
C PHE A 56 -8.33 -5.36 11.63
N ASP A 57 -9.22 -4.44 11.93
CA ASP A 57 -10.14 -4.51 13.05
C ASP A 57 -11.40 -5.26 12.63
N LEU A 58 -11.46 -6.53 13.04
CA LEU A 58 -12.43 -7.50 12.56
C LEU A 58 -13.67 -7.52 13.45
N THR A 59 -14.83 -7.34 12.86
CA THR A 59 -16.15 -7.56 13.44
C THR A 59 -16.98 -8.45 12.52
N ALA A 60 -16.45 -9.63 12.21
CA ALA A 60 -17.00 -10.58 11.26
C ALA A 60 -17.22 -11.95 11.90
N GLU A 61 -17.97 -11.99 13.03
CA GLU A 61 -18.19 -13.19 13.81
C GLU A 61 -18.70 -14.36 12.96
N GLY A 62 -18.10 -15.54 13.16
CA GLY A 62 -18.41 -16.74 12.38
C GLY A 62 -17.76 -16.77 10.99
N HIS A 63 -16.99 -15.74 10.61
CA HIS A 63 -16.30 -15.64 9.33
C HIS A 63 -14.80 -15.41 9.54
N PRO A 64 -14.00 -16.44 9.86
CA PRO A 64 -12.57 -16.31 10.09
C PRO A 64 -11.84 -15.72 8.88
N PHE A 65 -11.15 -14.60 9.09
CA PHE A 65 -10.44 -13.83 8.08
C PHE A 65 -8.98 -14.25 8.02
N TRP A 66 -8.57 -14.82 6.91
CA TRP A 66 -7.21 -15.28 6.68
C TRP A 66 -6.50 -14.48 5.60
N ILE A 67 -5.23 -14.15 5.80
CA ILE A 67 -4.32 -13.74 4.74
C ILE A 67 -3.57 -14.98 4.24
N LYS A 68 -3.61 -15.22 2.92
CA LYS A 68 -3.18 -16.46 2.28
C LYS A 68 -2.41 -16.22 0.98
N THR A 69 -1.66 -17.23 0.56
CA THR A 69 -1.02 -17.26 -0.76
C THR A 69 -1.95 -17.77 -1.87
N THR A 70 -3.09 -18.34 -1.49
CA THR A 70 -4.09 -18.89 -2.42
C THR A 70 -5.49 -18.44 -2.04
N GLN A 71 -6.37 -18.33 -3.03
CA GLN A 71 -7.76 -17.89 -2.87
C GLN A 71 -8.71 -19.07 -2.59
N LEU A 72 -8.29 -20.00 -1.76
CA LEU A 72 -9.06 -21.21 -1.40
C LEU A 72 -9.54 -21.14 0.05
N THR A 73 -10.75 -21.63 0.30
CA THR A 73 -11.32 -21.79 1.66
C THR A 73 -10.48 -22.76 2.52
N GLY A 74 -10.85 -22.88 3.78
CA GLY A 74 -10.10 -23.69 4.76
C GLY A 74 -8.87 -22.95 5.29
N SER A 75 -8.06 -23.63 6.08
CA SER A 75 -6.87 -23.07 6.75
C SER A 75 -5.55 -23.31 6.01
N SER A 76 -5.55 -24.05 4.89
CA SER A 76 -4.32 -24.28 4.11
C SER A 76 -3.91 -23.06 3.29
N GLY A 77 -2.61 -22.90 3.00
CA GLY A 77 -2.06 -21.79 2.22
C GLY A 77 -2.02 -20.46 2.98
N GLN A 78 -2.11 -20.48 4.30
CA GLN A 78 -1.98 -19.30 5.13
C GLN A 78 -0.58 -18.68 4.99
N TYR A 79 -0.53 -17.35 4.94
CA TYR A 79 0.69 -16.56 4.99
C TYR A 79 0.79 -15.93 6.38
N ASN A 80 1.84 -16.24 7.14
CA ASN A 80 1.95 -15.81 8.53
C ASN A 80 3.14 -14.88 8.80
N GLU A 81 4.01 -14.66 7.82
CA GLU A 81 5.17 -13.79 8.01
C GLU A 81 4.72 -12.33 8.20
N GLY A 82 5.13 -11.74 9.32
CA GLY A 82 4.74 -10.40 9.71
C GLY A 82 3.28 -10.27 10.17
N ILE A 83 2.53 -11.37 10.31
CA ILE A 83 1.11 -11.35 10.70
C ILE A 83 0.92 -11.88 12.12
N THR A 84 0.16 -11.13 12.90
CA THR A 84 -0.34 -11.53 14.21
C THR A 84 -1.84 -11.76 14.13
N ASN A 85 -2.32 -12.83 14.75
CA ASN A 85 -3.73 -13.18 14.83
C ASN A 85 -4.39 -13.50 13.47
N ASN A 86 -3.67 -14.13 12.55
CA ASN A 86 -4.23 -14.59 11.28
C ASN A 86 -5.36 -15.61 11.53
N GLY A 87 -6.50 -15.45 10.89
CA GLY A 87 -7.65 -16.33 11.00
C GLY A 87 -8.63 -15.96 12.12
N LEU A 88 -8.56 -14.78 12.68
CA LEU A 88 -9.59 -14.27 13.59
C LEU A 88 -10.89 -13.93 12.84
N SER A 89 -12.02 -14.01 13.53
CA SER A 89 -13.30 -13.47 13.09
C SER A 89 -13.70 -12.20 13.84
N SER A 90 -13.06 -11.93 14.99
CA SER A 90 -13.30 -10.73 15.81
C SER A 90 -12.02 -10.35 16.54
N GLY A 91 -11.72 -9.05 16.61
CA GLY A 91 -10.50 -8.50 17.18
C GLY A 91 -9.53 -7.99 16.12
N THR A 92 -8.30 -7.68 16.51
CA THR A 92 -7.32 -7.05 15.62
C THR A 92 -6.34 -8.08 15.04
N LEU A 93 -6.28 -8.16 13.72
CA LEU A 93 -5.20 -8.79 12.97
C LEU A 93 -4.21 -7.69 12.58
N THR A 94 -2.94 -7.87 12.93
CA THR A 94 -1.88 -6.93 12.55
C THR A 94 -1.00 -7.56 11.47
N PHE A 95 -0.74 -6.83 10.40
CA PHE A 95 0.16 -7.23 9.33
C PHE A 95 1.24 -6.18 9.09
N THR A 96 2.46 -6.47 9.53
CA THR A 96 3.66 -5.72 9.13
C THR A 96 4.22 -6.37 7.88
N VAL A 97 4.09 -5.71 6.74
CA VAL A 97 4.43 -6.30 5.43
C VAL A 97 5.95 -6.49 5.31
N PRO A 98 6.46 -7.72 5.23
CA PRO A 98 7.89 -7.96 5.06
C PRO A 98 8.44 -7.42 3.74
N ALA A 99 9.75 -7.14 3.70
CA ALA A 99 10.43 -6.67 2.48
C ALA A 99 10.40 -7.72 1.35
N ASP A 100 10.36 -8.98 1.71
CA ASP A 100 10.35 -10.14 0.80
C ASP A 100 8.96 -10.79 0.64
N ALA A 101 7.90 -10.12 1.14
CA ALA A 101 6.54 -10.61 0.97
C ALA A 101 6.22 -10.87 -0.52
N PRO A 102 5.42 -11.89 -0.85
CA PRO A 102 4.94 -12.10 -2.21
C PRO A 102 4.21 -10.87 -2.74
N SER A 103 4.35 -10.57 -4.03
CA SER A 103 3.67 -9.41 -4.66
C SER A 103 2.14 -9.54 -4.68
N ILE A 104 1.63 -10.76 -4.48
CA ILE A 104 0.20 -11.06 -4.46
C ILE A 104 -0.09 -11.97 -3.27
N LEU A 105 -0.99 -11.52 -2.43
CA LEU A 105 -1.65 -12.29 -1.38
C LEU A 105 -3.16 -12.15 -1.56
N TYR A 106 -3.91 -12.87 -0.74
CA TYR A 106 -5.37 -12.85 -0.73
C TYR A 106 -5.88 -12.80 0.71
N TYR A 107 -6.94 -12.05 0.96
CA TYR A 107 -7.75 -12.31 2.14
C TYR A 107 -8.87 -13.28 1.78
N VAL A 108 -9.20 -14.20 2.66
CA VAL A 108 -10.15 -15.30 2.38
C VAL A 108 -10.90 -15.66 3.65
N CYS A 109 -12.20 -15.78 3.56
CA CYS A 109 -12.98 -16.43 4.62
C CYS A 109 -12.69 -17.92 4.66
N GLN A 110 -12.47 -18.46 5.86
CA GLN A 110 -12.23 -19.89 6.01
C GLN A 110 -13.38 -20.75 5.46
N ILE A 111 -14.61 -20.28 5.51
CA ILE A 111 -15.82 -21.05 5.31
C ILE A 111 -16.49 -20.72 3.97
N HIS A 112 -16.49 -19.43 3.56
CA HIS A 112 -17.24 -18.94 2.41
C HIS A 112 -16.32 -18.48 1.27
N GLY A 113 -16.36 -19.20 0.16
CA GLY A 113 -15.47 -18.94 -0.98
C GLY A 113 -15.71 -17.62 -1.72
N ASN A 114 -16.87 -16.99 -1.53
CA ASN A 114 -17.16 -15.69 -2.14
C ASN A 114 -16.57 -14.51 -1.35
N MET A 115 -16.36 -14.67 -0.03
CA MET A 115 -15.80 -13.65 0.85
C MET A 115 -14.29 -13.64 0.73
N THR A 116 -13.77 -13.04 -0.35
CA THR A 116 -12.35 -13.06 -0.68
C THR A 116 -11.98 -11.96 -1.64
N GLY A 117 -10.76 -11.47 -1.55
CA GLY A 117 -10.21 -10.51 -2.50
C GLY A 117 -8.69 -10.55 -2.56
N ARG A 118 -8.14 -9.85 -3.52
CA ARG A 118 -6.71 -9.77 -3.78
C ARG A 118 -6.06 -8.69 -2.92
N ILE A 119 -4.84 -8.97 -2.49
CA ILE A 119 -3.94 -8.01 -1.86
C ILE A 119 -2.72 -7.86 -2.77
N ASN A 120 -2.54 -6.68 -3.36
CA ASN A 120 -1.33 -6.32 -4.07
C ASN A 120 -0.31 -5.79 -3.08
N ILE A 121 0.89 -6.38 -3.05
CA ILE A 121 2.01 -5.90 -2.25
C ILE A 121 2.96 -5.13 -3.16
N VAL A 122 3.17 -3.86 -2.83
CA VAL A 122 3.94 -2.92 -3.65
C VAL A 122 5.10 -2.32 -2.86
N ASP A 123 6.08 -1.79 -3.58
CA ASP A 123 7.15 -0.98 -3.01
C ASP A 123 6.75 0.50 -3.00
N SER A 124 7.35 1.28 -2.12
CA SER A 124 7.31 2.74 -2.18
C SER A 124 8.72 3.29 -2.25
N ASN A 125 8.89 4.44 -2.92
CA ASN A 125 10.13 5.19 -2.83
C ASN A 125 10.21 5.95 -1.50
N GLU A 126 11.34 6.60 -1.24
CA GLU A 126 11.60 7.40 -0.04
C GLU A 126 10.59 8.54 0.17
N ASN A 127 9.92 9.00 -0.90
CA ASN A 127 8.86 10.00 -0.85
C ASN A 127 7.46 9.39 -0.64
N GLY A 128 7.35 8.07 -0.36
CA GLY A 128 6.07 7.39 -0.16
C GLY A 128 5.27 7.14 -1.45
N THR A 129 5.83 7.43 -2.62
CA THR A 129 5.18 7.12 -3.91
C THR A 129 5.27 5.61 -4.17
N ILE A 130 4.14 5.00 -4.51
CA ILE A 130 4.08 3.57 -4.86
C ILE A 130 4.87 3.33 -6.14
N ILE A 131 5.81 2.38 -6.07
CA ILE A 131 6.58 1.92 -7.22
C ILE A 131 6.04 0.54 -7.60
N ASN A 132 5.39 0.43 -8.75
CA ASN A 132 5.03 -0.88 -9.29
C ASN A 132 6.29 -1.52 -9.88
N ASN A 133 7.01 -2.27 -9.04
CA ASN A 133 8.19 -3.01 -9.48
C ASN A 133 7.72 -4.24 -10.29
N THR A 134 7.35 -4.02 -11.55
CA THR A 134 7.30 -5.12 -12.50
C THR A 134 8.76 -5.49 -12.79
N ASN A 135 9.25 -6.56 -12.16
CA ASN A 135 10.55 -7.16 -12.50
C ASN A 135 10.56 -7.55 -13.98
N SER A 136 10.86 -6.59 -14.82
CA SER A 136 11.47 -6.79 -16.12
C SER A 136 12.92 -6.39 -15.98
N SER A 137 13.82 -7.34 -16.16
CA SER A 137 15.24 -7.11 -16.42
C SER A 137 15.38 -6.38 -17.77
N ASP A 138 15.00 -5.11 -17.79
CA ASP A 138 15.26 -4.19 -18.88
C ASP A 138 15.81 -2.91 -18.30
N THR A 139 17.10 -2.72 -18.51
CA THR A 139 17.79 -1.44 -18.43
C THR A 139 17.29 -0.54 -19.56
N SER A 140 16.06 -0.05 -19.44
CA SER A 140 15.52 0.97 -20.32
C SER A 140 14.62 1.88 -19.51
N SER A 141 14.97 3.15 -19.49
CA SER A 141 14.19 4.26 -18.95
C SER A 141 12.70 4.09 -19.33
N SER A 142 11.87 3.65 -18.37
CA SER A 142 10.44 3.54 -18.59
C SER A 142 9.70 4.54 -17.70
N THR A 143 9.09 5.52 -18.35
CA THR A 143 8.05 6.38 -17.79
C THR A 143 6.93 5.54 -17.14
N PRO A 144 6.43 5.88 -15.95
CA PRO A 144 5.34 5.16 -15.32
C PRO A 144 4.05 5.33 -16.13
N THR A 145 3.50 4.23 -16.62
CA THR A 145 2.21 4.22 -17.32
C THR A 145 1.10 3.93 -16.31
N TYR A 146 0.28 4.91 -15.99
CA TYR A 146 -0.93 4.74 -15.20
C TYR A 146 -2.14 4.65 -16.16
N GLY A 147 -2.84 3.51 -16.14
CA GLY A 147 -4.14 3.37 -16.80
C GLY A 147 -4.14 3.48 -18.32
N GLY A 148 -3.12 3.01 -19.04
CA GLY A 148 -3.13 2.91 -20.51
C GLY A 148 -3.01 4.26 -21.23
N TYR A 149 -2.77 5.35 -20.54
CA TYR A 149 -2.44 6.65 -21.12
C TYR A 149 -1.01 7.01 -20.75
N ALA A 150 -0.15 7.16 -21.74
CA ALA A 150 1.17 7.75 -21.56
C ALA A 150 0.96 9.24 -21.24
N LEU A 151 1.21 9.63 -19.99
CA LEU A 151 1.37 11.04 -19.64
C LEU A 151 2.80 11.41 -20.00
N ASP A 152 2.99 11.98 -21.17
CA ASP A 152 4.21 12.67 -21.56
C ASP A 152 4.28 13.98 -20.75
N LEU A 153 4.86 13.89 -19.55
CA LEU A 153 5.20 15.08 -18.75
C LEU A 153 6.61 15.51 -19.13
N ASP A 154 6.74 16.08 -20.32
CA ASP A 154 7.91 16.87 -20.69
C ASP A 154 7.83 18.20 -19.92
N ILE A 155 8.15 18.16 -18.62
CA ILE A 155 8.32 19.37 -17.82
C ILE A 155 9.69 19.93 -18.15
N GLN A 156 9.76 20.69 -19.22
CA GLN A 156 10.88 21.58 -19.47
C GLN A 156 10.81 22.72 -18.43
N TYR A 157 11.56 22.60 -17.35
CA TYR A 157 11.89 23.75 -16.53
C TYR A 157 12.84 24.65 -17.32
N SER A 158 12.31 25.60 -18.08
CA SER A 158 13.07 26.74 -18.54
C SER A 158 13.24 27.70 -17.37
N PHE A 159 14.43 27.69 -16.77
CA PHE A 159 14.85 28.77 -15.91
C PHE A 159 15.02 30.02 -16.79
N GLU A 160 14.03 30.88 -16.84
CA GLU A 160 14.24 32.24 -17.29
C GLU A 160 15.06 32.97 -16.20
N GLN A 161 16.36 33.10 -16.45
CA GLN A 161 17.17 34.09 -15.71
C GLN A 161 16.66 35.47 -16.06
N GLU A 162 15.95 36.09 -15.11
CA GLU A 162 15.65 37.52 -15.16
C GLU A 162 16.98 38.26 -15.04
N ILE A 163 17.47 38.79 -16.17
CA ILE A 163 18.62 39.71 -16.22
C ILE A 163 18.15 41.04 -15.66
N ILE A 164 18.50 41.31 -14.41
CA ILE A 164 18.30 42.65 -13.84
C ILE A 164 19.30 43.63 -14.53
N PRO A 165 18.84 44.65 -15.27
CA PRO A 165 19.74 45.63 -15.82
C PRO A 165 20.32 46.48 -14.69
N SER A 166 21.65 46.52 -14.60
CA SER A 166 22.35 47.44 -13.72
C SER A 166 22.12 48.85 -14.24
N SER A 167 21.29 49.63 -13.54
CA SER A 167 21.18 51.05 -13.74
C SER A 167 22.47 51.72 -13.25
N GLY A 168 23.26 52.24 -14.21
CA GLY A 168 24.38 53.08 -13.90
C GLY A 168 23.91 54.40 -13.29
N TYR A 169 24.59 54.83 -12.24
CA TYR A 169 24.52 56.18 -11.73
C TYR A 169 25.61 56.98 -12.43
N GLU A 170 25.22 58.06 -13.09
CA GLU A 170 26.01 59.26 -13.23
C GLU A 170 25.67 60.26 -12.11
#